data_b5f13c2e784d991eba735e957ebbfdcc
#
_entry.id   b5f13c2e784d991eba735e957ebbfdcc
#
_cell.length_a   1.000
_cell.length_b   1.000
_cell.length_c   1.000
_cell.angle_alpha   90.00
_cell.angle_beta   90.00
_cell.angle_gamma   90.00
#
_symmetry.space_group_name_H-M   'P 1'
#
loop_
_entity.id
_entity.type
_entity.pdbx_description
1 polymer ?
#
loop_
_entity_poly.entity_id
_entity_poly.type
_entity_poly.pdbx_seq_one_letter_code
_entity_poly.pdbx_strand_id
1 'polypeptide(L)'
;MHSLLASLVVVQLIALMMPGPDFFFVTRTAVSQSRGKAILGVLGITVGCGVWAGLSMVGLHILFETAGWLRGIVTGLGGAYLLWMGANLLLSVWQSRRAAAHLTAAAETAEPELQTEGDMRHPFLFGLFTNLSNAKAIIYFGSVFTTFAAADLGLAGKLAVLGIVLLETFLWFGFVALVFGLPQMRRDYQRMSRVIDAAAGVIFAGFGAALLVEAVRLGI
;
A
#
# COMPACT_ATOMS: atom_id res chain seq x y z
N MET A 1 -5.02 -27.38 13.74
CA MET A 1 -5.69 -26.42 12.84
C MET A 1 -6.06 -25.12 13.58
N HIS A 2 -6.80 -25.17 14.69
CA HIS A 2 -7.22 -23.94 15.40
C HIS A 2 -6.06 -23.06 15.87
N SER A 3 -5.01 -23.63 16.44
CA SER A 3 -3.82 -22.86 16.87
C SER A 3 -3.09 -22.19 15.71
N LEU A 4 -2.99 -22.86 14.57
CA LEU A 4 -2.35 -22.32 13.37
C LEU A 4 -3.17 -21.15 12.79
N LEU A 5 -4.50 -21.28 12.70
CA LEU A 5 -5.35 -20.19 12.24
C LEU A 5 -5.33 -19.00 13.22
N ALA A 6 -5.33 -19.27 14.54
CA ALA A 6 -5.19 -18.21 15.54
C ALA A 6 -3.85 -17.46 15.42
N SER A 7 -2.74 -18.19 15.19
CA SER A 7 -1.43 -17.57 14.96
C SER A 7 -1.43 -16.75 13.69
N LEU A 8 -2.06 -17.25 12.62
CA LEU A 8 -2.19 -16.50 11.36
C LEU A 8 -2.91 -15.17 11.58
N VAL A 9 -4.08 -15.19 12.27
CA VAL A 9 -4.85 -13.97 12.56
C VAL A 9 -3.97 -12.94 13.27
N VAL A 10 -3.26 -13.35 14.33
CA VAL A 10 -2.42 -12.41 15.10
C VAL A 10 -1.27 -11.87 14.24
N VAL A 11 -0.56 -12.73 13.53
CA VAL A 11 0.60 -12.32 12.73
C VAL A 11 0.17 -11.44 11.55
N GLN A 12 -0.93 -11.80 10.89
CA GLN A 12 -1.50 -11.00 9.80
C GLN A 12 -1.92 -9.62 10.29
N LEU A 13 -2.64 -9.56 11.42
CA LEU A 13 -3.09 -8.29 12.00
C LEU A 13 -1.91 -7.39 12.36
N ILE A 14 -0.87 -7.92 13.01
CA ILE A 14 0.35 -7.16 13.31
C ILE A 14 0.98 -6.64 12.02
N ALA A 15 1.09 -7.49 11.00
CA ALA A 15 1.63 -7.06 9.71
C ALA A 15 0.80 -5.94 9.08
N LEU A 16 -0.53 -6.00 9.12
CA LEU A 16 -1.43 -4.97 8.58
C LEU A 16 -1.32 -3.65 9.36
N MET A 17 -1.18 -3.71 10.69
CA MET A 17 -1.08 -2.52 11.55
C MET A 17 0.22 -1.74 11.35
N MET A 18 1.28 -2.39 10.89
CA MET A 18 2.52 -1.68 10.57
C MET A 18 2.31 -0.71 9.41
N PRO A 19 2.56 0.60 9.59
CA PRO A 19 2.39 1.58 8.52
C PRO A 19 3.32 1.29 7.34
N GLY A 20 2.78 1.38 6.14
CA GLY A 20 3.49 1.12 4.89
C GLY A 20 2.71 1.71 3.71
N PRO A 21 3.13 1.43 2.45
CA PRO A 21 2.50 1.99 1.25
C PRO A 21 0.97 1.87 1.22
N ASP A 22 0.42 0.70 1.55
CA ASP A 22 -1.03 0.48 1.57
C ASP A 22 -1.75 1.39 2.58
N PHE A 23 -1.19 1.55 3.79
CA PHE A 23 -1.76 2.40 4.83
C PHE A 23 -1.79 3.88 4.37
N PHE A 24 -0.68 4.37 3.83
CA PHE A 24 -0.59 5.75 3.34
C PHE A 24 -1.50 5.98 2.14
N PHE A 25 -1.60 5.01 1.23
CA PHE A 25 -2.53 5.10 0.10
C PHE A 25 -3.99 5.23 0.57
N VAL A 26 -4.44 4.36 1.50
CA VAL A 26 -5.82 4.37 2.00
C VAL A 26 -6.13 5.65 2.75
N THR A 27 -5.25 6.05 3.68
CA THR A 27 -5.46 7.27 4.49
C THR A 27 -5.52 8.51 3.61
N ARG A 28 -4.58 8.66 2.69
CA ARG A 28 -4.54 9.77 1.75
C ARG A 28 -5.79 9.80 0.86
N THR A 29 -6.18 8.68 0.29
CA THR A 29 -7.37 8.61 -0.59
C THR A 29 -8.65 8.91 0.18
N ALA A 30 -8.78 8.42 1.42
CA ALA A 30 -9.96 8.70 2.26
C ALA A 30 -10.11 10.18 2.58
N VAL A 31 -8.99 10.87 2.79
CA VAL A 31 -8.96 12.27 3.17
C VAL A 31 -9.07 13.20 1.96
N SER A 32 -8.23 12.98 0.92
CA SER A 32 -8.12 13.90 -0.22
C SER A 32 -9.20 13.69 -1.27
N GLN A 33 -9.73 12.48 -1.41
CA GLN A 33 -10.73 12.15 -2.42
C GLN A 33 -12.12 11.90 -1.78
N SER A 34 -12.42 10.65 -1.45
CA SER A 34 -13.65 10.26 -0.78
C SER A 34 -13.53 8.90 -0.10
N ARG A 35 -14.42 8.62 0.87
CA ARG A 35 -14.53 7.29 1.49
C ARG A 35 -14.81 6.20 0.45
N GLY A 36 -15.70 6.47 -0.52
CA GLY A 36 -16.03 5.50 -1.57
C GLY A 36 -14.81 5.12 -2.41
N LYS A 37 -14.01 6.10 -2.83
CA LYS A 37 -12.76 5.83 -3.55
C LYS A 37 -11.71 5.12 -2.68
N ALA A 38 -11.62 5.47 -1.41
CA ALA A 38 -10.73 4.75 -0.48
C ALA A 38 -11.17 3.28 -0.34
N ILE A 39 -12.45 2.98 -0.20
CA ILE A 39 -12.98 1.60 -0.14
C ILE A 39 -12.71 0.85 -1.45
N LEU A 40 -12.88 1.49 -2.62
CA LEU A 40 -12.48 0.87 -3.89
C LEU A 40 -10.98 0.56 -3.93
N GLY A 41 -10.14 1.44 -3.40
CA GLY A 41 -8.72 1.18 -3.24
C GLY A 41 -8.42 0.03 -2.28
N VAL A 42 -9.16 -0.05 -1.17
CA VAL A 42 -9.08 -1.17 -0.21
C VAL A 42 -9.43 -2.50 -0.88
N LEU A 43 -10.46 -2.53 -1.74
CA LEU A 43 -10.77 -3.73 -2.53
C LEU A 43 -9.59 -4.12 -3.44
N GLY A 44 -8.93 -3.14 -4.07
CA GLY A 44 -7.72 -3.39 -4.86
C GLY A 44 -6.59 -3.99 -4.04
N ILE A 45 -6.29 -3.41 -2.86
CA ILE A 45 -5.32 -3.94 -1.90
C ILE A 45 -5.68 -5.37 -1.48
N THR A 46 -6.95 -5.62 -1.15
CA THR A 46 -7.45 -6.93 -0.73
C THR A 46 -7.23 -7.98 -1.82
N VAL A 47 -7.53 -7.64 -3.08
CA VAL A 47 -7.26 -8.52 -4.23
C VAL A 47 -5.76 -8.76 -4.38
N GLY A 48 -4.92 -7.73 -4.21
CA GLY A 48 -3.46 -7.87 -4.24
C GLY A 48 -2.95 -8.83 -3.16
N CYS A 49 -3.44 -8.71 -1.92
CA CYS A 49 -3.14 -9.68 -0.86
C CYS A 49 -3.60 -11.10 -1.22
N GLY A 50 -4.76 -11.22 -1.87
CA GLY A 50 -5.26 -12.51 -2.38
C GLY A 50 -4.35 -13.12 -3.43
N VAL A 51 -3.83 -12.32 -4.35
CA VAL A 51 -2.83 -12.75 -5.35
C VAL A 51 -1.57 -13.26 -4.66
N TRP A 52 -0.99 -12.49 -3.72
CA TRP A 52 0.19 -12.90 -2.98
C TRP A 52 -0.04 -14.16 -2.15
N ALA A 53 -1.17 -14.27 -1.43
CA ALA A 53 -1.54 -15.45 -0.67
C ALA A 53 -1.69 -16.68 -1.57
N GLY A 54 -2.39 -16.54 -2.69
CA GLY A 54 -2.55 -17.61 -3.67
C GLY A 54 -1.22 -18.10 -4.24
N LEU A 55 -0.35 -17.18 -4.66
CA LEU A 55 0.99 -17.50 -5.16
C LEU A 55 1.83 -18.21 -4.10
N SER A 56 1.75 -17.77 -2.84
CA SER A 56 2.45 -18.43 -1.73
C SER A 56 1.96 -19.85 -1.48
N MET A 57 0.65 -20.09 -1.63
CA MET A 57 0.06 -21.45 -1.50
C MET A 57 0.44 -22.40 -2.65
N VAL A 58 0.74 -21.86 -3.83
CA VAL A 58 1.20 -22.65 -4.99
C VAL A 58 2.71 -22.92 -4.96
N GLY A 59 3.42 -22.33 -4.00
CA GLY A 59 4.86 -22.53 -3.84
C GLY A 59 5.71 -21.37 -4.38
N LEU A 60 5.26 -20.15 -4.20
CA LEU A 60 6.01 -18.94 -4.59
C LEU A 60 7.46 -18.96 -4.08
N HIS A 61 7.69 -19.53 -2.88
CA HIS A 61 9.03 -19.71 -2.32
C HIS A 61 9.92 -20.56 -3.23
N ILE A 62 9.41 -21.73 -3.66
CA ILE A 62 10.14 -22.63 -4.57
C ILE A 62 10.39 -21.93 -5.91
N LEU A 63 9.40 -21.18 -6.40
CA LEU A 63 9.53 -20.43 -7.65
C LEU A 63 10.61 -19.34 -7.54
N PHE A 64 10.68 -18.63 -6.44
CA PHE A 64 11.71 -17.61 -6.23
C PHE A 64 13.10 -18.20 -5.98
N GLU A 65 13.20 -19.44 -5.44
CA GLU A 65 14.46 -20.15 -5.31
C GLU A 65 14.96 -20.72 -6.65
N THR A 66 14.05 -21.27 -7.46
CA THR A 66 14.40 -21.91 -8.74
C THR A 66 14.52 -20.90 -9.88
N ALA A 67 13.78 -19.80 -9.85
CA ALA A 67 13.75 -18.74 -10.86
C ALA A 67 14.04 -17.38 -10.21
N GLY A 68 15.25 -17.19 -9.71
CA GLY A 68 15.69 -15.96 -9.03
C GLY A 68 15.47 -14.69 -9.88
N TRP A 69 15.57 -14.80 -11.22
CA TRP A 69 15.29 -13.72 -12.15
C TRP A 69 13.85 -13.18 -12.05
N LEU A 70 12.86 -14.07 -11.80
CA LEU A 70 11.46 -13.65 -11.65
C LEU A 70 11.27 -12.79 -10.39
N ARG A 71 11.92 -13.19 -9.29
CA ARG A 71 11.94 -12.38 -8.06
C ARG A 71 12.53 -10.99 -8.35
N GLY A 72 13.63 -10.92 -9.08
CA GLY A 72 14.25 -9.68 -9.47
C GLY A 72 13.31 -8.79 -10.29
N ILE A 73 12.66 -9.31 -11.34
CA ILE A 73 11.70 -8.56 -12.16
C ILE A 73 10.56 -8.01 -11.30
N VAL A 74 9.91 -8.83 -10.48
CA VAL A 74 8.81 -8.39 -9.61
C VAL A 74 9.27 -7.30 -8.66
N THR A 75 10.45 -7.48 -8.04
CA THR A 75 11.05 -6.52 -7.14
C THR A 75 11.40 -5.20 -7.86
N GLY A 76 11.97 -5.29 -9.07
CA GLY A 76 12.34 -4.12 -9.88
C GLY A 76 11.13 -3.31 -10.35
N LEU A 77 10.11 -3.98 -10.89
CA LEU A 77 8.87 -3.31 -11.32
C LEU A 77 8.14 -2.65 -10.14
N GLY A 78 8.07 -3.37 -9.00
CA GLY A 78 7.50 -2.84 -7.76
C GLY A 78 8.26 -1.62 -7.24
N GLY A 79 9.58 -1.69 -7.25
CA GLY A 79 10.46 -0.59 -6.86
C GLY A 79 10.28 0.64 -7.75
N ALA A 80 10.25 0.45 -9.07
CA ALA A 80 10.01 1.54 -10.03
C ALA A 80 8.64 2.20 -9.84
N TYR A 81 7.59 1.41 -9.61
CA TYR A 81 6.24 1.93 -9.34
C TYR A 81 6.19 2.75 -8.04
N LEU A 82 6.74 2.24 -6.95
CA LEU A 82 6.76 2.99 -5.67
C LEU A 82 7.62 4.25 -5.76
N LEU A 83 8.75 4.18 -6.45
CA LEU A 83 9.60 5.36 -6.67
C LEU A 83 8.87 6.43 -7.48
N TRP A 84 8.18 6.04 -8.55
CA TRP A 84 7.34 6.94 -9.36
C TRP A 84 6.24 7.59 -8.52
N MET A 85 5.53 6.80 -7.69
CA MET A 85 4.46 7.31 -6.83
C MET A 85 5.01 8.26 -5.76
N GLY A 86 6.14 7.91 -5.12
CA GLY A 86 6.81 8.77 -4.16
C GLY A 86 7.31 10.08 -4.77
N ALA A 87 7.93 10.02 -5.94
CA ALA A 87 8.38 11.20 -6.68
C ALA A 87 7.22 12.15 -7.03
N ASN A 88 6.10 11.62 -7.53
CA ASN A 88 4.92 12.44 -7.82
C ASN A 88 4.37 13.15 -6.58
N LEU A 89 4.34 12.47 -5.42
CA LEU A 89 3.94 13.09 -4.15
C LEU A 89 4.88 14.23 -3.73
N LEU A 90 6.18 14.01 -3.80
CA LEU A 90 7.18 15.02 -3.44
C LEU A 90 7.13 16.22 -4.40
N LEU A 91 6.93 15.98 -5.70
CA LEU A 91 6.77 17.01 -6.71
C LEU A 91 5.52 17.86 -6.45
N SER A 92 4.38 17.24 -6.10
CA SER A 92 3.15 17.97 -5.77
C SER A 92 3.33 18.88 -4.55
N VAL A 93 4.00 18.40 -3.50
CA VAL A 93 4.34 19.20 -2.32
C VAL A 93 5.25 20.37 -2.67
N TRP A 94 6.25 20.14 -3.51
CA TRP A 94 7.19 21.17 -3.94
C TRP A 94 6.51 22.26 -4.81
N GLN A 95 5.66 21.85 -5.76
CA GLN A 95 4.87 22.75 -6.58
C GLN A 95 3.92 23.61 -5.74
N SER A 96 3.25 23.00 -4.74
CA SER A 96 2.38 23.73 -3.81
C SER A 96 3.13 24.75 -2.96
N ARG A 97 4.39 24.46 -2.57
CA ARG A 97 5.26 25.42 -1.86
C ARG A 97 5.66 26.58 -2.75
N ARG A 98 6.00 26.33 -4.02
CA ARG A 98 6.35 27.38 -4.99
C ARG A 98 5.16 28.28 -5.30
N ALA A 99 3.98 27.69 -5.54
CA ALA A 99 2.76 28.47 -5.76
C ALA A 99 2.43 29.37 -4.56
N ALA A 100 2.53 28.87 -3.34
CA ALA A 100 2.34 29.66 -2.13
C ALA A 100 3.38 30.80 -1.99
N ALA A 101 4.66 30.54 -2.34
CA ALA A 101 5.71 31.58 -2.30
C ALA A 101 5.51 32.68 -3.37
N HIS A 102 4.92 32.35 -4.51
CA HIS A 102 4.56 33.35 -5.53
C HIS A 102 3.31 34.12 -5.18
N LEU A 103 2.34 33.50 -4.46
CA LEU A 103 1.11 34.18 -4.02
C LEU A 103 1.35 35.13 -2.84
N THR A 104 2.30 34.85 -1.94
CA THR A 104 2.71 35.79 -0.87
C THR A 104 3.38 37.06 -1.42
N ALA A 105 3.84 37.03 -2.67
CA ALA A 105 4.35 38.21 -3.35
C ALA A 105 3.24 39.01 -4.08
N ALA A 106 2.00 38.50 -4.21
CA ALA A 106 0.98 39.06 -5.09
C ALA A 106 -0.42 39.26 -4.49
N ALA A 107 -0.78 38.71 -3.33
CA ALA A 107 -2.16 38.88 -2.81
C ALA A 107 -2.34 38.60 -1.31
N GLU A 108 -2.81 39.59 -0.58
CA GLU A 108 -3.36 39.49 0.79
C GLU A 108 -4.83 38.97 0.87
N THR A 109 -5.41 38.43 -0.19
CA THR A 109 -6.86 38.14 -0.26
C THR A 109 -7.25 36.88 -1.07
N ALA A 110 -6.55 35.79 -0.95
CA ALA A 110 -7.07 34.54 -1.51
C ALA A 110 -7.01 33.44 -0.45
N GLU A 111 -8.18 32.92 -0.07
CA GLU A 111 -8.26 31.64 0.66
C GLU A 111 -7.53 30.57 -0.15
N PRO A 112 -6.78 29.65 0.51
CA PRO A 112 -6.09 28.61 -0.21
C PRO A 112 -7.13 27.66 -0.83
N GLU A 113 -7.44 27.86 -2.11
CA GLU A 113 -8.12 26.84 -2.88
C GLU A 113 -7.27 25.57 -2.85
N LEU A 114 -7.81 24.53 -2.23
CA LEU A 114 -7.28 23.20 -2.31
C LEU A 114 -7.12 22.85 -3.78
N GLN A 115 -5.88 22.78 -4.26
CA GLN A 115 -5.63 22.05 -5.49
C GLN A 115 -6.09 20.61 -5.25
N THR A 116 -7.33 20.35 -5.59
CA THR A 116 -7.87 19.00 -5.70
C THR A 116 -7.00 18.32 -6.74
N GLU A 117 -6.07 17.49 -6.25
CA GLU A 117 -5.39 16.54 -7.16
C GLU A 117 -6.46 15.92 -8.04
N GLY A 118 -6.16 15.85 -9.34
CA GLY A 118 -7.12 15.41 -10.34
C GLY A 118 -7.88 14.17 -9.89
N ASP A 119 -9.16 14.13 -10.17
CA ASP A 119 -10.08 13.08 -9.74
C ASP A 119 -9.49 11.69 -10.03
N MET A 120 -9.23 10.90 -8.96
CA MET A 120 -8.65 9.56 -9.11
C MET A 120 -9.66 8.66 -9.84
N ARG A 121 -9.40 8.38 -11.11
CA ARG A 121 -10.34 7.62 -11.99
C ARG A 121 -10.37 6.13 -11.68
N HIS A 122 -9.26 5.54 -11.20
CA HIS A 122 -9.10 4.10 -11.03
C HIS A 122 -8.58 3.73 -9.64
N PRO A 123 -9.29 4.07 -8.53
CA PRO A 123 -8.78 3.84 -7.17
C PRO A 123 -8.53 2.36 -6.87
N PHE A 124 -9.33 1.44 -7.45
CA PHE A 124 -9.10 0.00 -7.34
C PHE A 124 -7.75 -0.41 -7.92
N LEU A 125 -7.42 0.02 -9.13
CA LEU A 125 -6.15 -0.34 -9.77
C LEU A 125 -4.97 0.27 -9.02
N PHE A 126 -5.09 1.52 -8.55
CA PHE A 126 -4.05 2.13 -7.73
C PHE A 126 -3.82 1.36 -6.44
N GLY A 127 -4.88 0.94 -5.74
CA GLY A 127 -4.77 0.11 -4.55
C GLY A 127 -4.13 -1.26 -4.84
N LEU A 128 -4.56 -1.91 -5.92
CA LEU A 128 -4.02 -3.19 -6.38
C LEU A 128 -2.51 -3.09 -6.65
N PHE A 129 -2.10 -2.13 -7.48
CA PHE A 129 -0.69 -1.97 -7.83
C PHE A 129 0.16 -1.51 -6.63
N THR A 130 -0.39 -0.67 -5.75
CA THR A 130 0.28 -0.29 -4.50
C THR A 130 0.60 -1.52 -3.66
N ASN A 131 -0.35 -2.45 -3.49
CA ASN A 131 -0.14 -3.67 -2.73
C ASN A 131 0.81 -4.64 -3.45
N LEU A 132 0.63 -4.86 -4.75
CA LEU A 132 1.50 -5.75 -5.52
C LEU A 132 2.95 -5.25 -5.57
N SER A 133 3.17 -3.94 -5.46
CA SER A 133 4.49 -3.31 -5.40
C SER A 133 4.99 -3.08 -3.97
N ASN A 134 4.22 -3.48 -2.96
CA ASN A 134 4.55 -3.23 -1.57
C ASN A 134 5.63 -4.21 -1.08
N ALA A 135 6.84 -3.69 -0.82
CA ALA A 135 7.95 -4.49 -0.29
C ALA A 135 7.56 -5.30 0.96
N LYS A 136 6.74 -4.71 1.84
CA LYS A 136 6.26 -5.38 3.05
C LYS A 136 5.37 -6.57 2.69
N ALA A 137 4.47 -6.44 1.71
CA ALA A 137 3.63 -7.53 1.25
C ALA A 137 4.49 -8.64 0.60
N ILE A 138 5.43 -8.27 -0.28
CA ILE A 138 6.35 -9.22 -0.93
C ILE A 138 7.11 -10.04 0.12
N ILE A 139 7.71 -9.39 1.11
CA ILE A 139 8.46 -10.05 2.18
C ILE A 139 7.53 -10.90 3.05
N TYR A 140 6.37 -10.37 3.45
CA TYR A 140 5.43 -11.07 4.30
C TYR A 140 4.92 -12.35 3.62
N PHE A 141 4.40 -12.25 2.41
CA PHE A 141 3.85 -13.39 1.68
C PHE A 141 4.93 -14.33 1.15
N GLY A 142 6.11 -13.83 0.82
CA GLY A 142 7.23 -14.63 0.33
C GLY A 142 7.99 -15.38 1.43
N SER A 143 7.88 -14.98 2.70
CA SER A 143 8.60 -15.60 3.81
C SER A 143 7.69 -16.04 4.96
N VAL A 144 7.07 -15.10 5.65
CA VAL A 144 6.28 -15.40 6.85
C VAL A 144 5.05 -16.22 6.53
N PHE A 145 4.29 -15.81 5.52
CA PHE A 145 3.05 -16.48 5.14
C PHE A 145 3.28 -17.87 4.55
N THR A 146 4.43 -18.13 3.93
CA THR A 146 4.76 -19.47 3.41
C THR A 146 4.73 -20.56 4.49
N THR A 147 5.04 -20.20 5.74
CA THR A 147 4.93 -21.13 6.88
C THR A 147 3.51 -21.64 7.08
N PHE A 148 2.51 -20.77 6.84
CA PHE A 148 1.09 -21.13 6.93
C PHE A 148 0.60 -21.82 5.65
N ALA A 149 1.11 -21.38 4.49
CA ALA A 149 0.75 -21.93 3.19
C ALA A 149 1.28 -23.36 2.99
N ALA A 150 2.45 -23.68 3.56
CA ALA A 150 3.08 -25.01 3.49
C ALA A 150 2.42 -26.05 4.40
N ALA A 151 1.55 -25.65 5.33
CA ALA A 151 0.83 -26.59 6.18
C ALA A 151 -0.10 -27.48 5.35
N ASP A 152 -0.12 -28.78 5.66
CA ASP A 152 -1.02 -29.73 5.00
C ASP A 152 -2.46 -29.59 5.51
N LEU A 153 -3.13 -28.57 5.00
CA LEU A 153 -4.46 -28.16 5.44
C LEU A 153 -5.60 -28.72 4.56
N GLY A 154 -5.28 -29.40 3.49
CA GLY A 154 -6.26 -29.72 2.45
C GLY A 154 -6.92 -28.47 1.86
N LEU A 155 -7.86 -28.64 0.93
CA LEU A 155 -8.50 -27.54 0.21
C LEU A 155 -9.30 -26.61 1.16
N ALA A 156 -10.09 -27.19 2.07
CA ALA A 156 -10.92 -26.42 3.00
C ALA A 156 -10.07 -25.53 3.93
N GLY A 157 -8.94 -26.04 4.42
CA GLY A 157 -8.03 -25.26 5.26
C GLY A 157 -7.32 -24.15 4.48
N LYS A 158 -6.91 -24.39 3.24
CA LYS A 158 -6.32 -23.37 2.37
C LYS A 158 -7.32 -22.25 2.06
N LEU A 159 -8.59 -22.60 1.79
CA LEU A 159 -9.64 -21.61 1.60
C LEU A 159 -9.92 -20.81 2.87
N ALA A 160 -9.88 -21.43 4.05
CA ALA A 160 -10.02 -20.73 5.32
C ALA A 160 -8.87 -19.74 5.56
N VAL A 161 -7.62 -20.12 5.30
CA VAL A 161 -6.45 -19.24 5.37
C VAL A 161 -6.61 -18.06 4.41
N LEU A 162 -6.98 -18.31 3.16
CA LEU A 162 -7.22 -17.25 2.18
C LEU A 162 -8.35 -16.31 2.63
N GLY A 163 -9.47 -16.88 3.11
CA GLY A 163 -10.61 -16.10 3.62
C GLY A 163 -10.22 -15.20 4.79
N ILE A 164 -9.39 -15.68 5.74
CA ILE A 164 -8.88 -14.88 6.85
C ILE A 164 -8.06 -13.71 6.32
N VAL A 165 -7.10 -13.95 5.42
CA VAL A 165 -6.26 -12.91 4.85
C VAL A 165 -7.09 -11.82 4.17
N LEU A 166 -8.05 -12.20 3.33
CA LEU A 166 -8.90 -11.27 2.61
C LEU A 166 -9.80 -10.47 3.57
N LEU A 167 -10.43 -11.17 4.53
CA LEU A 167 -11.34 -10.54 5.49
C LEU A 167 -10.61 -9.56 6.39
N GLU A 168 -9.48 -9.94 6.98
CA GLU A 168 -8.71 -9.06 7.85
C GLU A 168 -8.16 -7.86 7.10
N THR A 169 -7.64 -8.05 5.89
CA THR A 169 -7.16 -6.94 5.06
C THR A 169 -8.29 -5.96 4.77
N PHE A 170 -9.44 -6.47 4.34
CA PHE A 170 -10.59 -5.62 4.03
C PHE A 170 -11.13 -4.91 5.27
N LEU A 171 -11.27 -5.60 6.39
CA LEU A 171 -11.78 -5.01 7.64
C LEU A 171 -10.82 -3.97 8.20
N TRP A 172 -9.51 -4.26 8.24
CA TRP A 172 -8.51 -3.33 8.75
C TRP A 172 -8.44 -2.05 7.91
N PHE A 173 -8.21 -2.17 6.61
CA PHE A 173 -8.11 -0.99 5.75
C PHE A 173 -9.45 -0.31 5.50
N GLY A 174 -10.57 -1.05 5.54
CA GLY A 174 -11.92 -0.49 5.56
C GLY A 174 -12.14 0.39 6.80
N PHE A 175 -11.76 -0.09 7.98
CA PHE A 175 -11.78 0.71 9.20
C PHE A 175 -10.91 1.97 9.07
N VAL A 176 -9.68 1.84 8.57
CA VAL A 176 -8.80 2.99 8.31
C VAL A 176 -9.46 3.98 7.35
N ALA A 177 -10.05 3.52 6.24
CA ALA A 177 -10.72 4.37 5.28
C ALA A 177 -11.92 5.13 5.90
N LEU A 178 -12.69 4.46 6.75
CA LEU A 178 -13.84 5.08 7.44
C LEU A 178 -13.40 6.12 8.45
N VAL A 179 -12.40 5.82 9.29
CA VAL A 179 -11.87 6.73 10.32
C VAL A 179 -11.25 7.98 9.68
N PHE A 180 -10.34 7.79 8.73
CA PHE A 180 -9.68 8.92 8.06
C PHE A 180 -10.61 9.68 7.10
N GLY A 181 -11.71 9.09 6.68
CA GLY A 181 -12.78 9.75 5.94
C GLY A 181 -13.73 10.61 6.79
N LEU A 182 -13.57 10.68 8.12
CA LEU A 182 -14.38 11.53 9.00
C LEU A 182 -14.12 13.01 8.72
N PRO A 183 -15.14 13.90 8.82
CA PRO A 183 -14.96 15.33 8.56
C PRO A 183 -13.92 16.01 9.45
N GLN A 184 -13.76 15.54 10.69
CA GLN A 184 -12.74 16.03 11.61
C GLN A 184 -11.33 15.65 11.13
N MET A 185 -11.11 14.39 10.79
CA MET A 185 -9.85 13.90 10.24
C MET A 185 -9.48 14.61 8.93
N ARG A 186 -10.47 14.89 8.08
CA ARG A 186 -10.25 15.67 6.85
C ARG A 186 -9.77 17.09 7.14
N ARG A 187 -10.33 17.77 8.14
CA ARG A 187 -9.90 19.13 8.54
C ARG A 187 -8.49 19.11 9.13
N ASP A 188 -8.19 18.15 9.99
CA ASP A 188 -6.87 18.04 10.59
C ASP A 188 -5.82 17.64 9.53
N TYR A 189 -6.18 16.76 8.59
CA TYR A 189 -5.34 16.42 7.45
C TYR A 189 -5.10 17.66 6.56
N GLN A 190 -6.10 18.48 6.27
CA GLN A 190 -5.92 19.69 5.46
C GLN A 190 -4.88 20.63 6.04
N ARG A 191 -4.80 20.72 7.38
CA ARG A 191 -3.76 21.48 8.09
C ARG A 191 -2.38 20.82 7.97
N MET A 192 -2.34 19.52 7.93
CA MET A 192 -1.12 18.73 7.94
C MET A 192 -0.80 18.05 6.59
N SER A 193 -1.62 18.26 5.56
CA SER A 193 -1.55 17.52 4.28
C SER A 193 -0.15 17.53 3.67
N ARG A 194 0.50 18.71 3.62
CA ARG A 194 1.86 18.84 3.09
C ARG A 194 2.88 17.98 3.84
N VAL A 195 2.75 17.85 5.15
CA VAL A 195 3.64 17.03 5.98
C VAL A 195 3.37 15.53 5.74
N ILE A 196 2.09 15.17 5.69
CA ILE A 196 1.67 13.78 5.46
C ILE A 196 2.04 13.32 4.04
N ASP A 197 1.78 14.15 3.02
CA ASP A 197 2.13 13.86 1.63
C ASP A 197 3.65 13.80 1.43
N ALA A 198 4.40 14.69 2.08
CA ALA A 198 5.85 14.64 2.07
C ALA A 198 6.37 13.36 2.75
N ALA A 199 5.83 12.99 3.91
CA ALA A 199 6.21 11.77 4.62
C ALA A 199 5.88 10.52 3.79
N ALA A 200 4.67 10.44 3.22
CA ALA A 200 4.28 9.36 2.32
C ALA A 200 5.19 9.29 1.08
N GLY A 201 5.49 10.43 0.47
CA GLY A 201 6.39 10.53 -0.67
C GLY A 201 7.80 10.03 -0.37
N VAL A 202 8.38 10.41 0.78
CA VAL A 202 9.70 9.93 1.24
C VAL A 202 9.66 8.43 1.50
N ILE A 203 8.61 7.92 2.15
CA ILE A 203 8.45 6.50 2.44
C ILE A 203 8.35 5.70 1.13
N PHE A 204 7.50 6.11 0.18
CA PHE A 204 7.36 5.43 -1.09
C PHE A 204 8.64 5.48 -1.92
N ALA A 205 9.29 6.65 -2.00
CA ALA A 205 10.56 6.78 -2.71
C ALA A 205 11.65 5.94 -2.05
N GLY A 206 11.74 5.92 -0.72
CA GLY A 206 12.69 5.13 0.03
C GLY A 206 12.50 3.62 -0.18
N PHE A 207 11.27 3.12 -0.08
CA PHE A 207 10.98 1.71 -0.37
C PHE A 207 11.23 1.38 -1.85
N GLY A 208 10.82 2.26 -2.77
CA GLY A 208 11.07 2.09 -4.19
C GLY A 208 12.56 1.97 -4.52
N ALA A 209 13.38 2.89 -3.97
CA ALA A 209 14.83 2.86 -4.14
C ALA A 209 15.45 1.59 -3.53
N ALA A 210 15.02 1.19 -2.33
CA ALA A 210 15.50 -0.03 -1.68
C ALA A 210 15.20 -1.28 -2.51
N LEU A 211 13.98 -1.38 -3.09
CA LEU A 211 13.62 -2.49 -3.97
C LEU A 211 14.41 -2.49 -5.28
N LEU A 212 14.69 -1.31 -5.87
CA LEU A 212 15.52 -1.24 -7.08
C LEU A 212 16.95 -1.69 -6.80
N VAL A 213 17.54 -1.29 -5.66
CA VAL A 213 18.86 -1.77 -5.23
C VAL A 213 18.85 -3.29 -5.05
N GLU A 214 17.78 -3.83 -4.46
CA GLU A 214 17.64 -5.28 -4.29
C GLU A 214 17.48 -5.99 -5.63
N ALA A 215 16.72 -5.46 -6.57
CA ALA A 215 16.59 -6.01 -7.92
C ALA A 215 17.93 -6.10 -8.64
N VAL A 216 18.75 -5.03 -8.56
CA VAL A 216 20.12 -5.03 -9.10
C VAL A 216 21.00 -6.11 -8.44
N ARG A 217 20.90 -6.31 -7.12
CA ARG A 217 21.61 -7.39 -6.41
C ARG A 217 21.16 -8.79 -6.86
N LEU A 218 19.91 -8.91 -7.28
CA LEU A 218 19.34 -10.16 -7.82
C LEU A 218 19.71 -10.41 -9.28
N GLY A 219 20.47 -9.52 -9.92
CA GLY A 219 21.03 -9.71 -11.27
C GLY A 219 20.17 -9.16 -12.40
N ILE A 220 19.34 -8.15 -12.13
CA ILE A 220 18.53 -7.42 -13.13
C ILE A 220 19.05 -6.02 -13.32
#